data_af368cf543665736cd649044d04d1386
#
_entry.id   af368cf543665736cd649044d04d1386
#
_cell.length_a   1.000
_cell.length_b   1.000
_cell.length_c   1.000
_cell.angle_alpha   90.00
_cell.angle_beta   90.00
_cell.angle_gamma   90.00
#
_symmetry.space_group_name_H-M   'P 1'
#
loop_
_entity.id
_entity.type
_entity.pdbx_description
1 polymer ?
#
loop_
_entity_poly.entity_id
_entity_poly.type
_entity_poly.pdbx_seq_one_letter_code
_entity_poly.pdbx_strand_id
1 'polypeptide(L)'
;MDSAWSALVIDDDPGVRQSLRLCLESDNARVLGVGTAAGALDALERSRFDVVFLDLWLHAESGLGVLPEILRRQPGVGVIVITAFATFESAVEAMKMGAVDYLPKPFSPEQVRAAARRVVTANVLKRQLTELRDRLEETEGESTFETRSPAYAAFLQNADRAAASDAVLLLRGESGTGKTVLARWIRKHSRRADGPFVTVHCPMLSSELMSSTLFGHKKGAFTGAVADSVGKVEEAEGGTLLLDELADLTSDAQARLLRFLNDRTYERLGEARERKADVRLIAATNRDLETEVRHGRFREDLFFRLNVITLTLPPLRERPEDLMPLAQHYLCFFERRQGRTHLAFAPGCEQVITSYTWPGNLRQLRNAVERAVILSPANIIEPADLGLADAAGTETAATMPGTRPRAVLGEQFSLGDIEREHIAQVVARAASFEAAARTLGIDVTTLQRKRKRYGLS
;
A
#
# COMPACT_ATOMS: atom_id res chain seq x y z
N MET A 1 9.89 28.48 4.33
CA MET A 1 10.82 27.37 4.02
C MET A 1 12.18 27.74 4.60
N ASP A 2 12.46 27.32 5.85
CA ASP A 2 13.66 27.73 6.60
C ASP A 2 14.66 26.57 6.81
N SER A 3 14.67 25.61 5.89
CA SER A 3 15.66 24.53 5.95
C SER A 3 16.89 24.96 5.15
N ALA A 4 18.05 25.04 5.79
CA ALA A 4 19.32 25.33 5.15
C ALA A 4 19.64 24.20 4.14
N TRP A 5 19.91 24.55 2.89
CA TRP A 5 20.31 23.64 1.82
C TRP A 5 21.78 23.85 1.43
N SER A 6 22.37 22.95 0.68
CA SER A 6 23.81 22.96 0.39
C SER A 6 24.09 23.02 -1.10
N ALA A 7 25.03 23.88 -1.49
CA ALA A 7 25.47 24.06 -2.87
C ALA A 7 26.98 23.86 -3.03
N LEU A 8 27.38 23.18 -4.09
CA LEU A 8 28.76 23.12 -4.56
C LEU A 8 28.90 23.98 -5.81
N VAL A 9 29.86 24.90 -5.80
CA VAL A 9 30.18 25.75 -6.96
C VAL A 9 31.54 25.32 -7.53
N ILE A 10 31.55 24.89 -8.79
CA ILE A 10 32.71 24.40 -9.49
C ILE A 10 32.96 25.37 -10.66
N ASP A 11 33.92 26.25 -10.50
CA ASP A 11 34.28 27.28 -11.46
C ASP A 11 35.76 27.69 -11.23
N ASP A 12 36.54 27.85 -12.22
CA ASP A 12 37.98 28.21 -12.07
C ASP A 12 38.19 29.68 -11.71
N ASP A 13 37.22 30.56 -12.04
CA ASP A 13 37.28 31.99 -11.70
C ASP A 13 36.85 32.21 -10.20
N PRO A 14 37.76 32.69 -9.34
CA PRO A 14 37.45 32.98 -7.95
C PRO A 14 36.38 34.09 -7.79
N GLY A 15 36.27 35.03 -8.73
CA GLY A 15 35.28 36.09 -8.73
C GLY A 15 33.88 35.55 -8.98
N VAL A 16 33.71 34.60 -9.89
CA VAL A 16 32.46 33.91 -10.18
C VAL A 16 32.03 33.07 -8.96
N ARG A 17 33.00 32.30 -8.38
CA ARG A 17 32.70 31.54 -7.15
C ARG A 17 32.22 32.42 -6.01
N GLN A 18 32.88 33.57 -5.79
CA GLN A 18 32.48 34.52 -4.75
C GLN A 18 31.09 35.15 -5.01
N SER A 19 30.82 35.51 -6.28
CA SER A 19 29.54 36.08 -6.68
C SER A 19 28.38 35.07 -6.46
N LEU A 20 28.56 33.82 -6.91
CA LEU A 20 27.58 32.75 -6.69
C LEU A 20 27.38 32.48 -5.19
N ARG A 21 28.47 32.43 -4.42
CA ARG A 21 28.40 32.25 -2.98
C ARG A 21 27.53 33.32 -2.30
N LEU A 22 27.78 34.59 -2.58
CA LEU A 22 27.01 35.71 -2.01
C LEU A 22 25.51 35.63 -2.41
N CYS A 23 25.23 35.27 -3.70
CA CYS A 23 23.86 35.12 -4.19
C CYS A 23 23.10 33.99 -3.48
N LEU A 24 23.74 32.87 -3.18
CA LEU A 24 23.13 31.68 -2.62
C LEU A 24 23.06 31.72 -1.08
N GLU A 25 24.08 32.28 -0.42
CA GLU A 25 24.08 32.48 1.03
C GLU A 25 22.97 33.46 1.47
N SER A 26 22.63 34.43 0.63
CA SER A 26 21.45 35.30 0.88
C SER A 26 20.11 34.56 0.84
N ASP A 27 20.09 33.34 0.30
CA ASP A 27 18.92 32.45 0.21
C ASP A 27 19.04 31.24 1.15
N ASN A 28 19.78 31.40 2.26
CA ASN A 28 19.98 30.41 3.33
C ASN A 28 20.73 29.13 2.90
N ALA A 29 21.58 29.21 1.86
CA ALA A 29 22.40 28.10 1.41
C ALA A 29 23.76 28.04 2.12
N ARG A 30 24.27 26.81 2.32
CA ARG A 30 25.67 26.57 2.65
C ARG A 30 26.43 26.32 1.36
N VAL A 31 27.39 27.18 1.02
CA VAL A 31 28.08 27.13 -0.27
C VAL A 31 29.55 26.74 -0.10
N LEU A 32 29.97 25.70 -0.81
CA LEU A 32 31.36 25.32 -0.99
C LEU A 32 31.79 25.66 -2.41
N GLY A 33 32.88 26.42 -2.58
CA GLY A 33 33.47 26.76 -3.89
C GLY A 33 34.75 26.01 -4.13
N VAL A 34 34.91 25.39 -5.29
CA VAL A 34 36.13 24.69 -5.72
C VAL A 34 36.50 25.12 -7.15
N GLY A 35 37.79 25.19 -7.44
CA GLY A 35 38.30 25.68 -8.75
C GLY A 35 38.72 24.60 -9.73
N THR A 36 38.62 23.32 -9.36
CA THR A 36 39.09 22.19 -10.18
C THR A 36 38.12 20.99 -10.10
N ALA A 37 38.13 20.16 -11.13
CA ALA A 37 37.40 18.90 -11.17
C ALA A 37 37.79 17.95 -10.03
N ALA A 38 39.09 17.80 -9.75
CA ALA A 38 39.58 16.97 -8.66
C ALA A 38 39.08 17.45 -7.30
N GLY A 39 39.11 18.76 -7.04
CA GLY A 39 38.58 19.35 -5.81
C GLY A 39 37.04 19.16 -5.66
N ALA A 40 36.31 19.17 -6.80
CA ALA A 40 34.89 18.91 -6.81
C ALA A 40 34.58 17.45 -6.43
N LEU A 41 35.30 16.49 -6.99
CA LEU A 41 35.11 15.07 -6.70
C LEU A 41 35.48 14.73 -5.24
N ASP A 42 36.53 15.34 -4.69
CA ASP A 42 36.89 15.21 -3.27
C ASP A 42 35.81 15.80 -2.34
N ALA A 43 35.25 16.96 -2.70
CA ALA A 43 34.17 17.57 -1.96
C ALA A 43 32.88 16.71 -1.94
N LEU A 44 32.54 16.07 -3.05
CA LEU A 44 31.41 15.17 -3.21
C LEU A 44 31.55 13.87 -2.40
N GLU A 45 32.80 13.42 -2.14
CA GLU A 45 33.04 12.27 -1.27
C GLU A 45 32.86 12.61 0.21
N ARG A 46 33.22 13.85 0.60
CA ARG A 46 33.16 14.28 2.01
C ARG A 46 31.81 14.82 2.45
N SER A 47 31.03 15.35 1.50
CA SER A 47 29.76 16.03 1.83
C SER A 47 28.72 15.79 0.76
N ARG A 48 27.44 15.83 1.15
CA ARG A 48 26.31 15.79 0.22
C ARG A 48 25.85 17.20 -0.11
N PHE A 49 25.50 17.41 -1.37
CA PHE A 49 24.99 18.68 -1.88
C PHE A 49 23.61 18.51 -2.50
N ASP A 50 22.77 19.53 -2.36
CA ASP A 50 21.44 19.57 -2.96
C ASP A 50 21.50 20.08 -4.41
N VAL A 51 22.43 20.99 -4.70
CA VAL A 51 22.64 21.59 -6.02
C VAL A 51 24.15 21.72 -6.29
N VAL A 52 24.55 21.45 -7.52
CA VAL A 52 25.89 21.70 -8.03
C VAL A 52 25.81 22.71 -9.17
N PHE A 53 26.56 23.79 -9.08
CA PHE A 53 26.82 24.72 -10.18
C PHE A 53 28.13 24.35 -10.83
N LEU A 54 28.12 24.02 -12.11
CA LEU A 54 29.30 23.51 -12.85
C LEU A 54 29.62 24.39 -14.04
N ASP A 55 30.80 24.99 -14.07
CA ASP A 55 31.30 25.63 -15.29
C ASP A 55 31.68 24.58 -16.34
N LEU A 56 31.34 24.86 -17.60
CA LEU A 56 31.75 24.04 -18.74
C LEU A 56 33.24 24.05 -19.00
N TRP A 57 33.94 25.10 -18.60
CA TRP A 57 35.39 25.28 -18.84
C TRP A 57 36.09 25.47 -17.50
N LEU A 58 36.92 24.49 -17.12
CA LEU A 58 37.71 24.48 -15.90
C LEU A 58 39.20 24.49 -16.31
N HIS A 59 39.76 25.63 -16.64
CA HIS A 59 41.15 25.79 -17.14
C HIS A 59 41.41 24.92 -18.38
N ALA A 60 41.96 23.72 -18.17
CA ALA A 60 42.35 22.80 -19.23
C ALA A 60 41.38 21.62 -19.43
N GLU A 61 40.35 21.51 -18.57
CA GLU A 61 39.42 20.38 -18.55
C GLU A 61 38.02 20.81 -18.94
N SER A 62 37.30 19.96 -19.66
CA SER A 62 35.88 20.19 -19.96
C SER A 62 35.03 19.79 -18.78
N GLY A 63 34.21 20.74 -18.24
CA GLY A 63 33.25 20.47 -17.18
C GLY A 63 32.21 19.43 -17.59
N LEU A 64 31.89 19.31 -18.89
CA LEU A 64 31.00 18.24 -19.37
C LEU A 64 31.55 16.84 -19.09
N GLY A 65 32.87 16.66 -19.10
CA GLY A 65 33.50 15.38 -18.75
C GLY A 65 33.36 15.02 -17.28
N VAL A 66 33.18 16.02 -16.41
CA VAL A 66 33.00 15.81 -14.95
C VAL A 66 31.56 15.53 -14.58
N LEU A 67 30.57 15.98 -15.36
CA LEU A 67 29.14 15.84 -15.08
C LEU A 67 28.69 14.39 -14.83
N PRO A 68 29.04 13.39 -15.65
CA PRO A 68 28.65 12.00 -15.38
C PRO A 68 29.23 11.47 -14.07
N GLU A 69 30.45 11.89 -13.71
CA GLU A 69 31.11 11.45 -12.49
C GLU A 69 30.45 12.08 -11.24
N ILE A 70 29.99 13.33 -11.33
CA ILE A 70 29.21 13.98 -10.27
C ILE A 70 27.91 13.20 -10.04
N LEU A 71 27.16 12.90 -11.11
CA LEU A 71 25.89 12.18 -11.04
C LEU A 71 26.06 10.74 -10.53
N ARG A 72 27.19 10.09 -10.85
CA ARG A 72 27.51 8.75 -10.36
C ARG A 72 27.81 8.73 -8.85
N ARG A 73 28.56 9.74 -8.35
CA ARG A 73 28.91 9.83 -6.91
C ARG A 73 27.77 10.30 -6.02
N GLN A 74 26.93 11.16 -6.53
CA GLN A 74 25.72 11.60 -5.82
C GLN A 74 24.47 11.49 -6.72
N PRO A 75 23.88 10.28 -6.84
CA PRO A 75 22.66 10.08 -7.57
C PRO A 75 21.52 10.95 -6.98
N GLY A 76 20.94 11.81 -7.83
CA GLY A 76 19.84 12.69 -7.42
C GLY A 76 20.28 14.11 -7.03
N VAL A 77 21.56 14.46 -7.09
CA VAL A 77 22.00 15.86 -7.02
C VAL A 77 21.57 16.59 -8.31
N GLY A 78 21.06 17.80 -8.19
CA GLY A 78 20.72 18.60 -9.36
C GLY A 78 21.91 19.41 -9.83
N VAL A 79 22.36 19.20 -11.08
CA VAL A 79 23.48 19.94 -11.66
C VAL A 79 22.96 21.05 -12.57
N ILE A 80 23.34 22.29 -12.29
CA ILE A 80 23.11 23.49 -13.09
C ILE A 80 24.42 23.83 -13.78
N VAL A 81 24.42 23.78 -15.09
CA VAL A 81 25.60 24.10 -15.88
C VAL A 81 25.71 25.61 -16.12
N ILE A 82 26.90 26.19 -15.92
CA ILE A 82 27.16 27.61 -16.15
C ILE A 82 28.18 27.75 -17.28
N THR A 83 28.06 28.72 -18.15
CA THR A 83 29.05 28.96 -19.20
C THR A 83 28.99 30.38 -19.77
N ALA A 84 30.16 30.84 -20.19
CA ALA A 84 30.33 32.08 -20.99
C ALA A 84 29.95 31.88 -22.46
N PHE A 85 30.03 30.66 -22.97
CA PHE A 85 29.74 30.32 -24.37
C PHE A 85 28.42 29.55 -24.47
N ALA A 86 27.34 30.31 -24.38
CA ALA A 86 25.99 29.77 -24.46
C ALA A 86 25.59 29.48 -25.92
N THR A 87 26.00 28.32 -26.46
CA THR A 87 25.45 27.83 -27.72
C THR A 87 24.27 26.89 -27.45
N PHE A 88 23.31 26.83 -28.37
CA PHE A 88 22.21 25.91 -28.29
C PHE A 88 22.69 24.43 -28.20
N GLU A 89 23.76 24.12 -28.89
CA GLU A 89 24.37 22.78 -28.94
C GLU A 89 24.95 22.38 -27.57
N SER A 90 25.71 23.25 -26.90
CA SER A 90 26.29 22.98 -25.57
C SER A 90 25.24 22.83 -24.48
N ALA A 91 24.15 23.59 -24.56
CA ALA A 91 23.02 23.45 -23.63
C ALA A 91 22.29 22.09 -23.81
N VAL A 92 22.01 21.71 -25.07
CA VAL A 92 21.38 20.42 -25.39
C VAL A 92 22.26 19.24 -24.98
N GLU A 93 23.56 19.33 -25.16
CA GLU A 93 24.51 18.30 -24.75
C GLU A 93 24.54 18.13 -23.22
N ALA A 94 24.67 19.22 -22.49
CA ALA A 94 24.61 19.21 -21.02
C ALA A 94 23.31 18.58 -20.49
N MET A 95 22.18 18.92 -21.07
CA MET A 95 20.88 18.34 -20.68
C MET A 95 20.80 16.84 -21.00
N LYS A 96 21.32 16.39 -22.16
CA LYS A 96 21.38 14.96 -22.49
C LYS A 96 22.29 14.18 -21.54
N MET A 97 23.33 14.82 -21.00
CA MET A 97 24.24 14.21 -20.02
C MET A 97 23.73 14.24 -18.59
N GLY A 98 22.52 14.80 -18.35
CA GLY A 98 21.83 14.76 -17.06
C GLY A 98 21.89 16.06 -16.26
N ALA A 99 22.31 17.19 -16.84
CA ALA A 99 22.11 18.49 -16.22
C ALA A 99 20.61 18.80 -16.10
N VAL A 100 20.22 19.45 -15.00
CA VAL A 100 18.81 19.82 -14.72
C VAL A 100 18.49 21.20 -15.28
N ASP A 101 19.47 22.08 -15.34
CA ASP A 101 19.29 23.44 -15.82
C ASP A 101 20.60 24.01 -16.39
N TYR A 102 20.49 25.14 -17.05
CA TYR A 102 21.59 25.77 -17.75
C TYR A 102 21.53 27.30 -17.56
N LEU A 103 22.65 27.93 -17.19
CA LEU A 103 22.73 29.35 -16.86
C LEU A 103 23.85 30.04 -17.66
N PRO A 104 23.53 30.94 -18.61
CA PRO A 104 24.56 31.69 -19.37
C PRO A 104 25.21 32.79 -18.51
N LYS A 105 26.53 32.99 -18.66
CA LYS A 105 27.24 34.16 -18.12
C LYS A 105 27.13 35.33 -19.14
N PRO A 106 26.87 36.57 -18.70
CA PRO A 106 26.66 37.02 -17.34
C PRO A 106 25.23 36.73 -16.83
N PHE A 107 25.11 36.37 -15.56
CA PHE A 107 23.83 36.05 -14.91
C PHE A 107 23.51 37.06 -13.80
N SER A 108 22.22 37.27 -13.56
CA SER A 108 21.77 38.07 -12.45
C SER A 108 21.61 37.23 -11.14
N PRO A 109 21.71 37.85 -9.96
CA PRO A 109 21.43 37.16 -8.68
C PRO A 109 20.05 36.45 -8.63
N GLU A 110 19.06 37.06 -9.29
CA GLU A 110 17.69 36.52 -9.36
C GLU A 110 17.61 35.23 -10.21
N GLN A 111 18.33 35.19 -11.33
CA GLN A 111 18.43 33.99 -12.18
C GLN A 111 19.09 32.83 -11.44
N VAL A 112 20.19 33.11 -10.72
CA VAL A 112 20.88 32.09 -9.90
C VAL A 112 19.95 31.51 -8.83
N ARG A 113 19.30 32.37 -8.03
CA ARG A 113 18.36 31.94 -7.00
C ARG A 113 17.16 31.18 -7.57
N ALA A 114 16.58 31.66 -8.68
CA ALA A 114 15.47 30.98 -9.33
C ALA A 114 15.83 29.57 -9.83
N ALA A 115 17.01 29.43 -10.45
CA ALA A 115 17.50 28.13 -10.90
C ALA A 115 17.75 27.19 -9.70
N ALA A 116 18.44 27.65 -8.67
CA ALA A 116 18.67 26.88 -7.44
C ALA A 116 17.37 26.42 -6.79
N ARG A 117 16.41 27.34 -6.59
CA ARG A 117 15.12 27.03 -5.95
C ARG A 117 14.31 25.99 -6.73
N ARG A 118 14.30 26.05 -8.08
CA ARG A 118 13.64 25.02 -8.90
C ARG A 118 14.20 23.63 -8.62
N VAL A 119 15.53 23.51 -8.58
CA VAL A 119 16.20 22.24 -8.36
C VAL A 119 15.99 21.74 -6.93
N VAL A 120 16.16 22.59 -5.92
CA VAL A 120 15.94 22.22 -4.50
C VAL A 120 14.49 21.78 -4.27
N THR A 121 13.51 22.53 -4.78
CA THR A 121 12.10 22.17 -4.64
C THR A 121 11.77 20.84 -5.31
N ALA A 122 12.27 20.59 -6.52
CA ALA A 122 12.07 19.34 -7.22
C ALA A 122 12.69 18.15 -6.46
N ASN A 123 13.90 18.33 -5.88
CA ASN A 123 14.57 17.30 -5.09
C ASN A 123 13.83 17.01 -3.77
N VAL A 124 13.35 18.03 -3.07
CA VAL A 124 12.54 17.87 -1.84
C VAL A 124 11.26 17.10 -2.16
N LEU A 125 10.55 17.47 -3.22
CA LEU A 125 9.32 16.78 -3.62
C LEU A 125 9.58 15.32 -4.00
N LYS A 126 10.67 15.06 -4.73
CA LYS A 126 11.08 13.70 -5.10
C LYS A 126 11.42 12.86 -3.87
N ARG A 127 12.14 13.42 -2.89
CA ARG A 127 12.42 12.74 -1.60
C ARG A 127 11.13 12.45 -0.83
N GLN A 128 10.22 13.41 -0.72
CA GLN A 128 8.93 13.21 -0.05
C GLN A 128 8.09 12.12 -0.73
N LEU A 129 8.07 12.08 -2.07
CA LEU A 129 7.39 11.02 -2.81
C LEU A 129 8.02 9.64 -2.57
N THR A 130 9.36 9.57 -2.50
CA THR A 130 10.08 8.32 -2.19
C THR A 130 9.78 7.89 -0.76
N GLU A 131 9.89 8.79 0.22
CA GLU A 131 9.57 8.50 1.63
C GLU A 131 8.10 8.08 1.82
N LEU A 132 7.17 8.69 1.09
CA LEU A 132 5.76 8.27 1.11
C LEU A 132 5.55 6.90 0.47
N ARG A 133 6.27 6.60 -0.61
CA ARG A 133 6.27 5.26 -1.22
C ARG A 133 6.88 4.22 -0.29
N ASP A 134 8.03 4.51 0.30
CA ASP A 134 8.70 3.62 1.24
C ASP A 134 7.81 3.36 2.48
N ARG A 135 7.15 4.40 3.01
CA ARG A 135 6.15 4.24 4.10
C ARG A 135 4.94 3.42 3.69
N LEU A 136 4.47 3.53 2.45
CA LEU A 136 3.39 2.70 1.93
C LEU A 136 3.86 1.24 1.75
N GLU A 137 5.06 1.01 1.26
CA GLU A 137 5.68 -0.31 1.13
C GLU A 137 5.99 -0.92 2.52
N GLU A 138 6.48 -0.13 3.46
CA GLU A 138 6.68 -0.52 4.87
C GLU A 138 5.36 -0.83 5.58
N THR A 139 4.28 -0.10 5.29
CA THR A 139 2.97 -0.33 5.92
C THR A 139 2.34 -1.65 5.49
N GLU A 140 2.68 -2.17 4.31
CA GLU A 140 2.12 -3.41 3.77
C GLU A 140 2.98 -4.65 4.05
N GLY A 141 4.19 -4.47 4.60
CA GLY A 141 5.21 -5.53 4.71
C GLY A 141 5.65 -5.98 3.32
N GLU A 142 6.94 -6.04 3.03
CA GLU A 142 7.43 -6.64 1.79
C GLU A 142 6.81 -8.03 1.62
N SER A 143 5.79 -8.12 0.77
CA SER A 143 5.16 -9.40 0.49
C SER A 143 6.11 -10.17 -0.41
N THR A 144 6.87 -11.07 0.18
CA THR A 144 7.67 -12.00 -0.59
C THR A 144 6.73 -12.97 -1.29
N PHE A 145 6.85 -13.07 -2.61
CA PHE A 145 6.22 -14.13 -3.40
C PHE A 145 7.10 -15.39 -3.44
N GLU A 146 8.07 -15.49 -2.53
CA GLU A 146 8.81 -16.73 -2.31
C GLU A 146 7.87 -17.79 -1.74
N THR A 147 7.86 -18.94 -2.38
CA THR A 147 7.00 -20.06 -1.96
C THR A 147 7.76 -21.36 -1.98
N ARG A 148 7.45 -22.22 -1.03
CA ARG A 148 7.87 -23.63 -1.00
C ARG A 148 6.77 -24.56 -1.51
N SER A 149 5.56 -24.04 -1.71
CA SER A 149 4.44 -24.82 -2.24
C SER A 149 4.53 -24.96 -3.76
N PRO A 150 4.64 -26.18 -4.32
CA PRO A 150 4.67 -26.39 -5.76
C PRO A 150 3.41 -25.89 -6.47
N ALA A 151 2.25 -26.02 -5.83
CA ALA A 151 0.98 -25.54 -6.38
C ALA A 151 0.96 -24.00 -6.50
N TYR A 152 1.46 -23.30 -5.49
CA TYR A 152 1.54 -21.84 -5.53
C TYR A 152 2.63 -21.35 -6.49
N ALA A 153 3.73 -22.07 -6.64
CA ALA A 153 4.74 -21.79 -7.67
C ALA A 153 4.18 -21.89 -9.09
N ALA A 154 3.39 -22.92 -9.39
CA ALA A 154 2.70 -23.06 -10.67
C ALA A 154 1.68 -21.93 -10.89
N PHE A 155 0.95 -21.52 -9.84
CA PHE A 155 0.06 -20.36 -9.88
C PHE A 155 0.82 -19.07 -10.22
N LEU A 156 1.98 -18.80 -9.60
CA LEU A 156 2.81 -17.63 -9.87
C LEU A 156 3.35 -17.62 -11.32
N GLN A 157 3.70 -18.77 -11.88
CA GLN A 157 4.08 -18.87 -13.30
C GLN A 157 2.92 -18.46 -14.24
N ASN A 158 1.68 -18.84 -13.92
CA ASN A 158 0.52 -18.40 -14.67
C ASN A 158 0.26 -16.89 -14.51
N ALA A 159 0.47 -16.36 -13.30
CA ALA A 159 0.37 -14.93 -13.03
C ALA A 159 1.43 -14.13 -13.82
N ASP A 160 2.65 -14.66 -13.95
CA ASP A 160 3.72 -14.03 -14.74
C ASP A 160 3.37 -13.97 -16.23
N ARG A 161 2.85 -15.08 -16.78
CA ARG A 161 2.35 -15.09 -18.18
C ARG A 161 1.21 -14.09 -18.39
N ALA A 162 0.30 -14.00 -17.42
CA ALA A 162 -0.80 -13.04 -17.45
C ALA A 162 -0.29 -11.58 -17.31
N ALA A 163 0.80 -11.35 -16.56
CA ALA A 163 1.42 -10.03 -16.41
C ALA A 163 1.93 -9.48 -17.74
N ALA A 164 2.51 -10.31 -18.59
CA ALA A 164 3.01 -9.94 -19.91
C ALA A 164 1.93 -9.48 -20.90
N SER A 165 0.65 -9.78 -20.63
CA SER A 165 -0.50 -9.43 -21.46
C SER A 165 -1.20 -8.17 -20.97
N ASP A 166 -1.80 -7.37 -21.86
CA ASP A 166 -2.68 -6.24 -21.51
C ASP A 166 -4.15 -6.65 -21.32
N ALA A 167 -4.45 -7.96 -21.33
CA ALA A 167 -5.79 -8.46 -21.10
C ALA A 167 -6.32 -8.07 -19.71
N VAL A 168 -7.65 -7.99 -19.59
CA VAL A 168 -8.34 -7.84 -18.32
C VAL A 168 -8.08 -9.07 -17.46
N LEU A 169 -7.72 -8.84 -16.20
CA LEU A 169 -7.48 -9.89 -15.22
C LEU A 169 -8.54 -9.86 -14.13
N LEU A 170 -9.07 -11.04 -13.82
CA LEU A 170 -9.97 -11.26 -12.69
C LEU A 170 -9.25 -12.07 -11.60
N LEU A 171 -8.97 -11.43 -10.46
CA LEU A 171 -8.36 -12.05 -9.29
C LEU A 171 -9.45 -12.54 -8.34
N ARG A 172 -9.54 -13.84 -8.15
CA ARG A 172 -10.48 -14.47 -7.22
C ARG A 172 -9.74 -15.03 -6.01
N GLY A 173 -10.40 -15.11 -4.90
CA GLY A 173 -9.88 -15.76 -3.69
C GLY A 173 -10.47 -15.17 -2.43
N GLU A 174 -10.36 -15.91 -1.35
CA GLU A 174 -10.86 -15.53 -0.04
C GLU A 174 -10.31 -14.19 0.44
N SER A 175 -10.98 -13.58 1.42
CA SER A 175 -10.47 -12.36 2.06
C SER A 175 -9.10 -12.63 2.69
N GLY A 176 -8.17 -11.68 2.52
CA GLY A 176 -6.83 -11.79 3.11
C GLY A 176 -5.84 -12.70 2.38
N THR A 177 -6.16 -13.28 1.21
CA THR A 177 -5.23 -14.12 0.43
C THR A 177 -4.11 -13.36 -0.28
N GLY A 178 -4.19 -12.00 -0.35
CA GLY A 178 -3.17 -11.17 -0.99
C GLY A 178 -3.50 -10.71 -2.41
N LYS A 179 -4.78 -10.64 -2.80
CA LYS A 179 -5.22 -10.20 -4.14
C LYS A 179 -4.62 -8.84 -4.55
N THR A 180 -4.68 -7.85 -3.68
CA THR A 180 -4.15 -6.50 -3.94
C THR A 180 -2.63 -6.52 -4.11
N VAL A 181 -1.93 -7.35 -3.32
CA VAL A 181 -0.48 -7.54 -3.42
C VAL A 181 -0.11 -8.20 -4.73
N LEU A 182 -0.84 -9.25 -5.14
CA LEU A 182 -0.66 -9.90 -6.44
C LEU A 182 -0.92 -8.93 -7.60
N ALA A 183 -1.93 -8.08 -7.51
CA ALA A 183 -2.19 -7.06 -8.53
C ALA A 183 -1.01 -6.10 -8.72
N ARG A 184 -0.37 -5.66 -7.63
CA ARG A 184 0.85 -4.84 -7.68
C ARG A 184 2.04 -5.59 -8.27
N TRP A 185 2.20 -6.85 -7.88
CA TRP A 185 3.24 -7.72 -8.45
C TRP A 185 3.06 -7.89 -9.96
N ILE A 186 1.83 -8.18 -10.42
CA ILE A 186 1.47 -8.27 -11.84
C ILE A 186 1.80 -6.97 -12.58
N ARG A 187 1.45 -5.80 -12.00
CA ARG A 187 1.80 -4.50 -12.61
C ARG A 187 3.32 -4.35 -12.75
N LYS A 188 4.09 -4.69 -11.72
CA LYS A 188 5.55 -4.59 -11.69
C LYS A 188 6.22 -5.46 -12.77
N HIS A 189 5.61 -6.61 -13.13
CA HIS A 189 6.08 -7.54 -14.16
C HIS A 189 5.39 -7.33 -15.53
N SER A 190 4.63 -6.26 -15.71
CA SER A 190 3.91 -5.95 -16.93
C SER A 190 4.65 -4.93 -17.80
N ARG A 191 4.18 -4.77 -19.05
CA ARG A 191 4.65 -3.72 -19.96
C ARG A 191 4.35 -2.30 -19.46
N ARG A 192 3.48 -2.16 -18.43
CA ARG A 192 3.07 -0.89 -17.82
C ARG A 192 3.69 -0.70 -16.44
N ALA A 193 4.84 -1.31 -16.17
CA ALA A 193 5.53 -1.24 -14.88
C ALA A 193 5.85 0.19 -14.44
N ASP A 194 6.14 1.09 -15.35
CA ASP A 194 6.45 2.50 -15.06
C ASP A 194 5.21 3.40 -15.02
N GLY A 195 4.05 2.91 -15.49
CA GLY A 195 2.80 3.66 -15.51
C GLY A 195 2.16 3.80 -14.12
N PRO A 196 1.14 4.65 -13.94
CA PRO A 196 0.43 4.79 -12.68
C PRO A 196 -0.28 3.47 -12.28
N PHE A 197 -0.35 3.20 -10.97
CA PHE A 197 -1.15 2.13 -10.39
C PHE A 197 -2.20 2.75 -9.48
N VAL A 198 -3.44 2.72 -9.93
CA VAL A 198 -4.57 3.33 -9.22
C VAL A 198 -5.48 2.24 -8.67
N THR A 199 -5.79 2.31 -7.37
CA THR A 199 -6.68 1.35 -6.70
C THR A 199 -7.99 2.03 -6.33
N VAL A 200 -9.11 1.33 -6.58
CA VAL A 200 -10.45 1.72 -6.14
C VAL A 200 -11.05 0.60 -5.31
N HIS A 201 -11.42 0.91 -4.06
CA HIS A 201 -12.18 0.01 -3.18
C HIS A 201 -13.67 0.26 -3.38
N CYS A 202 -14.37 -0.71 -3.95
CA CYS A 202 -15.78 -0.57 -4.32
C CYS A 202 -16.76 -0.48 -3.12
N PRO A 203 -16.54 -1.14 -1.96
CA PRO A 203 -17.50 -1.11 -0.85
C PRO A 203 -17.70 0.24 -0.16
N MET A 204 -16.77 1.18 -0.32
CA MET A 204 -16.75 2.42 0.48
C MET A 204 -17.65 3.54 -0.05
N LEU A 205 -18.37 3.36 -1.18
CA LEU A 205 -18.97 4.48 -1.90
C LEU A 205 -20.47 4.26 -2.14
N SER A 206 -21.26 5.32 -1.94
CA SER A 206 -22.65 5.37 -2.42
C SER A 206 -22.69 5.30 -3.95
N SER A 207 -23.87 4.98 -4.51
CA SER A 207 -24.04 4.80 -5.97
C SER A 207 -23.51 5.96 -6.81
N GLU A 208 -23.85 7.19 -6.44
CA GLU A 208 -23.43 8.40 -7.15
C GLU A 208 -21.93 8.68 -6.96
N LEU A 209 -21.42 8.44 -5.76
CA LEU A 209 -20.00 8.63 -5.46
C LEU A 209 -19.12 7.58 -6.15
N MET A 210 -19.61 6.36 -6.36
CA MET A 210 -18.88 5.30 -7.06
C MET A 210 -18.60 5.68 -8.52
N SER A 211 -19.66 6.05 -9.26
CA SER A 211 -19.54 6.48 -10.66
C SER A 211 -18.70 7.76 -10.78
N SER A 212 -18.87 8.70 -9.85
CA SER A 212 -18.05 9.91 -9.76
C SER A 212 -16.58 9.61 -9.49
N THR A 213 -16.28 8.70 -8.59
CA THR A 213 -14.90 8.31 -8.27
C THR A 213 -14.23 7.64 -9.46
N LEU A 214 -14.92 6.73 -10.14
CA LEU A 214 -14.37 6.02 -11.28
C LEU A 214 -14.17 6.93 -12.50
N PHE A 215 -15.19 7.69 -12.89
CA PHE A 215 -15.23 8.40 -14.17
C PHE A 215 -15.07 9.93 -14.05
N GLY A 216 -15.11 10.45 -12.82
CA GLY A 216 -15.09 11.89 -12.57
C GLY A 216 -16.46 12.56 -12.75
N HIS A 217 -16.54 13.84 -12.37
CA HIS A 217 -17.76 14.61 -12.51
C HIS A 217 -17.47 16.08 -12.84
N LYS A 218 -18.46 16.74 -13.43
CA LYS A 218 -18.53 18.19 -13.57
C LYS A 218 -19.25 18.81 -12.37
N LYS A 219 -18.93 20.05 -12.07
CA LYS A 219 -19.64 20.84 -11.08
C LYS A 219 -21.15 20.82 -11.37
N GLY A 220 -21.95 20.49 -10.36
CA GLY A 220 -23.42 20.42 -10.47
C GLY A 220 -23.95 19.09 -11.00
N ALA A 221 -23.13 18.07 -11.23
CA ALA A 221 -23.57 16.76 -11.75
C ALA A 221 -24.49 15.99 -10.77
N PHE A 222 -24.35 16.24 -9.49
CA PHE A 222 -25.20 15.68 -8.43
C PHE A 222 -25.20 16.59 -7.20
N THR A 223 -26.08 16.33 -6.23
CA THR A 223 -26.14 17.08 -4.97
C THR A 223 -24.85 16.93 -4.17
N GLY A 224 -24.06 18.01 -4.09
CA GLY A 224 -22.73 18.00 -3.46
C GLY A 224 -21.54 18.10 -4.43
N ALA A 225 -21.77 18.10 -5.74
CA ALA A 225 -20.72 18.34 -6.75
C ALA A 225 -20.35 19.85 -6.83
N VAL A 226 -19.53 20.31 -5.87
CA VAL A 226 -19.16 21.74 -5.73
C VAL A 226 -18.10 22.18 -6.74
N ALA A 227 -17.26 21.26 -7.21
CA ALA A 227 -16.17 21.50 -8.16
C ALA A 227 -16.09 20.36 -9.18
N ASP A 228 -15.34 20.57 -10.28
CA ASP A 228 -14.98 19.49 -11.20
C ASP A 228 -14.03 18.50 -10.50
N SER A 229 -14.19 17.20 -10.76
CA SER A 229 -13.30 16.17 -10.25
C SER A 229 -12.84 15.24 -11.36
N VAL A 230 -11.56 14.88 -11.33
CA VAL A 230 -10.96 13.87 -12.21
C VAL A 230 -11.29 12.49 -11.69
N GLY A 231 -11.63 11.55 -12.59
CA GLY A 231 -11.92 10.16 -12.23
C GLY A 231 -10.68 9.28 -12.19
N LYS A 232 -10.78 8.17 -11.45
CA LYS A 232 -9.69 7.19 -11.31
C LYS A 232 -9.28 6.52 -12.62
N VAL A 233 -10.18 6.43 -13.59
CA VAL A 233 -9.86 5.98 -14.96
C VAL A 233 -8.87 6.94 -15.63
N GLU A 234 -9.08 8.25 -15.49
CA GLU A 234 -8.20 9.27 -16.06
C GLU A 234 -6.85 9.32 -15.32
N GLU A 235 -6.85 9.16 -13.99
CA GLU A 235 -5.61 9.07 -13.18
C GLU A 235 -4.76 7.85 -13.54
N ALA A 236 -5.40 6.77 -14.03
CA ALA A 236 -4.73 5.52 -14.42
C ALA A 236 -4.26 5.50 -15.88
N GLU A 237 -4.36 6.61 -16.61
CA GLU A 237 -3.97 6.71 -18.02
C GLU A 237 -2.55 6.21 -18.26
N GLY A 238 -2.36 5.36 -19.25
CA GLY A 238 -1.07 4.71 -19.56
C GLY A 238 -0.63 3.64 -18.56
N GLY A 239 -1.41 3.40 -17.49
CA GLY A 239 -1.07 2.52 -16.39
C GLY A 239 -2.06 1.39 -16.15
N THR A 240 -2.29 1.10 -14.86
CA THR A 240 -3.15 -0.01 -14.40
C THR A 240 -4.16 0.49 -13.36
N LEU A 241 -5.42 0.14 -13.54
CA LEU A 241 -6.51 0.36 -12.59
C LEU A 241 -6.86 -0.96 -11.91
N LEU A 242 -6.77 -1.00 -10.58
CA LEU A 242 -7.24 -2.10 -9.76
C LEU A 242 -8.63 -1.75 -9.19
N LEU A 243 -9.64 -2.56 -9.49
CA LEU A 243 -10.94 -2.54 -8.84
C LEU A 243 -10.99 -3.65 -7.79
N ASP A 244 -10.92 -3.26 -6.51
CA ASP A 244 -10.96 -4.21 -5.39
C ASP A 244 -12.37 -4.35 -4.86
N GLU A 245 -12.77 -5.59 -4.52
CA GLU A 245 -14.14 -5.99 -4.15
C GLU A 245 -15.17 -5.60 -5.23
N LEU A 246 -14.86 -5.95 -6.48
CA LEU A 246 -15.64 -5.63 -7.68
C LEU A 246 -17.13 -5.99 -7.56
N ALA A 247 -17.47 -7.05 -6.85
CA ALA A 247 -18.86 -7.51 -6.67
C ALA A 247 -19.78 -6.46 -6.00
N ASP A 248 -19.20 -5.46 -5.32
CA ASP A 248 -19.94 -4.38 -4.66
C ASP A 248 -20.21 -3.17 -5.58
N LEU A 249 -19.85 -3.24 -6.86
CA LEU A 249 -20.20 -2.19 -7.83
C LEU A 249 -21.71 -2.04 -7.97
N THR A 250 -22.17 -0.80 -7.96
CA THR A 250 -23.57 -0.47 -8.22
C THR A 250 -23.95 -0.73 -9.68
N SER A 251 -25.22 -0.96 -9.98
CA SER A 251 -25.70 -1.27 -11.33
C SER A 251 -25.35 -0.20 -12.37
N ASP A 252 -25.36 1.10 -12.00
CA ASP A 252 -24.93 2.20 -12.88
C ASP A 252 -23.43 2.13 -13.15
N ALA A 253 -22.61 1.92 -12.13
CA ALA A 253 -21.17 1.77 -12.29
C ALA A 253 -20.79 0.54 -13.13
N GLN A 254 -21.53 -0.57 -12.98
CA GLN A 254 -21.36 -1.76 -13.80
C GLN A 254 -21.64 -1.48 -15.30
N ALA A 255 -22.72 -0.74 -15.62
CA ALA A 255 -23.05 -0.39 -16.99
C ALA A 255 -22.00 0.53 -17.64
N ARG A 256 -21.53 1.53 -16.90
CA ARG A 256 -20.45 2.43 -17.35
C ARG A 256 -19.11 1.73 -17.53
N LEU A 257 -18.79 0.81 -16.61
CA LEU A 257 -17.57 0.00 -16.70
C LEU A 257 -17.61 -0.92 -17.92
N LEU A 258 -18.77 -1.53 -18.23
CA LEU A 258 -18.94 -2.36 -19.42
C LEU A 258 -18.68 -1.55 -20.71
N ARG A 259 -19.26 -0.34 -20.81
CA ARG A 259 -19.00 0.56 -21.95
C ARG A 259 -17.52 0.89 -22.06
N PHE A 260 -16.88 1.24 -20.96
CA PHE A 260 -15.43 1.52 -20.92
C PHE A 260 -14.59 0.33 -21.38
N LEU A 261 -14.93 -0.89 -20.95
CA LEU A 261 -14.20 -2.10 -21.35
C LEU A 261 -14.37 -2.44 -22.85
N ASN A 262 -15.53 -2.10 -23.44
CA ASN A 262 -15.80 -2.38 -24.86
C ASN A 262 -15.14 -1.34 -25.77
N ASP A 263 -15.33 -0.06 -25.45
CA ASP A 263 -15.05 1.06 -26.38
C ASP A 263 -13.77 1.82 -26.00
N ARG A 264 -13.22 1.59 -24.80
CA ARG A 264 -12.11 2.36 -24.22
C ARG A 264 -12.45 3.84 -24.09
N THR A 265 -13.75 4.15 -24.00
CA THR A 265 -14.27 5.49 -23.84
C THR A 265 -15.14 5.59 -22.59
N TYR A 266 -15.19 6.79 -22.01
CA TYR A 266 -16.00 7.11 -20.84
C TYR A 266 -16.45 8.56 -20.87
N GLU A 267 -17.46 8.88 -20.07
CA GLU A 267 -17.96 10.23 -19.86
C GLU A 267 -17.91 10.58 -18.38
N ARG A 268 -17.52 11.81 -18.04
CA ARG A 268 -17.69 12.32 -16.68
C ARG A 268 -19.16 12.52 -16.36
N LEU A 269 -19.55 12.36 -15.11
CA LEU A 269 -20.92 12.66 -14.70
C LEU A 269 -21.23 14.14 -14.95
N GLY A 270 -22.40 14.40 -15.56
CA GLY A 270 -22.80 15.76 -15.95
C GLY A 270 -22.10 16.33 -17.18
N GLU A 271 -21.32 15.53 -17.93
CA GLU A 271 -20.68 15.91 -19.19
C GLU A 271 -21.06 14.91 -20.29
N ALA A 272 -21.51 15.38 -21.45
CA ALA A 272 -21.80 14.52 -22.61
C ALA A 272 -20.56 14.31 -23.51
N ARG A 273 -19.40 14.85 -23.14
CA ARG A 273 -18.16 14.70 -23.90
C ARG A 273 -17.55 13.33 -23.65
N GLU A 274 -17.43 12.53 -24.70
CA GLU A 274 -16.72 11.26 -24.69
C GLU A 274 -15.20 11.49 -24.60
N ARG A 275 -14.57 10.70 -23.74
CA ARG A 275 -13.11 10.70 -23.47
C ARG A 275 -12.57 9.30 -23.70
N LYS A 276 -11.37 9.18 -24.22
CA LYS A 276 -10.67 7.90 -24.37
C LYS A 276 -9.66 7.74 -23.23
N ALA A 277 -9.48 6.50 -22.78
CA ALA A 277 -8.41 6.17 -21.85
C ALA A 277 -7.80 4.79 -22.18
N ASP A 278 -6.46 4.76 -22.19
CA ASP A 278 -5.68 3.53 -22.34
C ASP A 278 -5.25 3.03 -20.96
N VAL A 279 -6.08 2.21 -20.36
CA VAL A 279 -5.88 1.69 -19.00
C VAL A 279 -5.99 0.17 -19.02
N ARG A 280 -5.02 -0.52 -18.41
CA ARG A 280 -5.12 -1.95 -18.10
C ARG A 280 -6.00 -2.14 -16.87
N LEU A 281 -7.00 -3.02 -16.94
CA LEU A 281 -7.88 -3.33 -15.82
C LEU A 281 -7.48 -4.64 -15.13
N ILE A 282 -7.37 -4.58 -13.80
CA ILE A 282 -7.34 -5.73 -12.91
C ILE A 282 -8.54 -5.62 -11.97
N ALA A 283 -9.36 -6.66 -11.92
CA ALA A 283 -10.51 -6.75 -11.02
C ALA A 283 -10.23 -7.79 -9.94
N ALA A 284 -10.59 -7.51 -8.69
CA ALA A 284 -10.43 -8.44 -7.58
C ALA A 284 -11.75 -8.62 -6.84
N THR A 285 -12.04 -9.85 -6.41
CA THR A 285 -13.23 -10.16 -5.62
C THR A 285 -13.02 -11.39 -4.74
N ASN A 286 -13.71 -11.41 -3.59
CA ASN A 286 -13.83 -12.59 -2.73
C ASN A 286 -15.17 -13.30 -2.90
N ARG A 287 -16.12 -12.72 -3.67
CA ARG A 287 -17.43 -13.31 -3.92
C ARG A 287 -17.44 -14.15 -5.19
N ASP A 288 -18.35 -15.10 -5.22
CA ASP A 288 -18.67 -15.88 -6.41
C ASP A 288 -19.56 -15.06 -7.36
N LEU A 289 -18.93 -14.49 -8.41
CA LEU A 289 -19.64 -13.63 -9.38
C LEU A 289 -20.73 -14.37 -10.14
N GLU A 290 -20.60 -15.67 -10.38
CA GLU A 290 -21.62 -16.50 -11.02
C GLU A 290 -22.89 -16.56 -10.17
N THR A 291 -22.71 -16.63 -8.86
CA THR A 291 -23.83 -16.55 -7.91
C THR A 291 -24.43 -15.16 -7.86
N GLU A 292 -23.62 -14.10 -7.89
CA GLU A 292 -24.10 -12.72 -7.94
C GLU A 292 -24.89 -12.42 -9.22
N VAL A 293 -24.48 -12.97 -10.37
CA VAL A 293 -25.21 -12.90 -11.65
C VAL A 293 -26.57 -13.59 -11.53
N ARG A 294 -26.60 -14.83 -11.01
CA ARG A 294 -27.87 -15.56 -10.81
C ARG A 294 -28.87 -14.82 -9.91
N HIS A 295 -28.40 -14.07 -8.94
CA HIS A 295 -29.24 -13.26 -8.08
C HIS A 295 -29.56 -11.86 -8.65
N GLY A 296 -29.10 -11.52 -9.85
CA GLY A 296 -29.35 -10.24 -10.49
C GLY A 296 -28.60 -9.04 -9.84
N ARG A 297 -27.61 -9.30 -8.98
CA ARG A 297 -26.79 -8.26 -8.36
C ARG A 297 -25.57 -7.87 -9.19
N PHE A 298 -25.16 -8.73 -10.11
CA PHE A 298 -24.09 -8.46 -11.06
C PHE A 298 -24.55 -8.74 -12.49
N ARG A 299 -24.16 -7.89 -13.44
CA ARG A 299 -24.57 -8.03 -14.85
C ARG A 299 -23.79 -9.16 -15.52
N GLU A 300 -24.50 -10.01 -16.24
CA GLU A 300 -23.95 -11.14 -16.97
C GLU A 300 -22.99 -10.69 -18.10
N ASP A 301 -23.34 -9.63 -18.82
CA ASP A 301 -22.54 -9.08 -19.91
C ASP A 301 -21.18 -8.54 -19.40
N LEU A 302 -21.18 -7.86 -18.25
CA LEU A 302 -19.95 -7.39 -17.60
C LEU A 302 -19.11 -8.57 -17.08
N PHE A 303 -19.75 -9.60 -16.50
CA PHE A 303 -19.04 -10.78 -16.03
C PHE A 303 -18.25 -11.46 -17.17
N PHE A 304 -18.86 -11.72 -18.32
CA PHE A 304 -18.16 -12.30 -19.46
C PHE A 304 -17.02 -11.41 -20.00
N ARG A 305 -17.17 -10.10 -19.94
CA ARG A 305 -16.12 -9.16 -20.37
C ARG A 305 -14.93 -9.10 -19.40
N LEU A 306 -15.16 -9.36 -18.12
CA LEU A 306 -14.11 -9.41 -17.10
C LEU A 306 -13.44 -10.78 -17.00
N ASN A 307 -14.18 -11.85 -17.26
CA ASN A 307 -13.72 -13.23 -17.11
C ASN A 307 -12.90 -13.72 -18.33
N VAL A 308 -11.90 -12.92 -18.75
CA VAL A 308 -10.99 -13.26 -19.86
C VAL A 308 -9.83 -14.11 -19.34
N ILE A 309 -9.14 -13.63 -18.32
CA ILE A 309 -8.09 -14.38 -17.62
C ILE A 309 -8.42 -14.33 -16.13
N THR A 310 -8.74 -15.48 -15.57
CA THR A 310 -9.04 -15.60 -14.14
C THR A 310 -7.89 -16.29 -13.42
N LEU A 311 -7.42 -15.63 -12.35
CA LEU A 311 -6.41 -16.15 -11.44
C LEU A 311 -7.06 -16.33 -10.06
N THR A 312 -7.20 -17.58 -9.62
CA THR A 312 -7.76 -17.90 -8.30
C THR A 312 -6.62 -18.12 -7.31
N LEU A 313 -6.50 -17.22 -6.33
CA LEU A 313 -5.49 -17.33 -5.27
C LEU A 313 -5.89 -18.44 -4.30
N PRO A 314 -5.04 -19.45 -4.10
CA PRO A 314 -5.32 -20.48 -3.13
C PRO A 314 -5.33 -19.90 -1.71
N PRO A 315 -6.22 -20.35 -0.84
CA PRO A 315 -6.21 -19.99 0.57
C PRO A 315 -4.97 -20.53 1.27
N LEU A 316 -4.60 -19.91 2.39
CA LEU A 316 -3.35 -20.21 3.09
C LEU A 316 -3.27 -21.67 3.60
N ARG A 317 -4.42 -22.27 3.93
CA ARG A 317 -4.53 -23.69 4.33
C ARG A 317 -4.16 -24.69 3.20
N GLU A 318 -4.17 -24.27 1.95
CA GLU A 318 -3.77 -25.09 0.79
C GLU A 318 -2.28 -24.98 0.45
N ARG A 319 -1.51 -24.20 1.23
CA ARG A 319 -0.07 -24.05 1.11
C ARG A 319 0.63 -24.09 2.47
N PRO A 320 0.53 -25.22 3.20
CA PRO A 320 1.07 -25.33 4.55
C PRO A 320 2.59 -25.16 4.61
N GLU A 321 3.31 -25.47 3.51
CA GLU A 321 4.75 -25.30 3.40
C GLU A 321 5.20 -23.84 3.50
N ASP A 322 4.31 -22.89 3.22
CA ASP A 322 4.58 -21.46 3.25
C ASP A 322 4.28 -20.82 4.62
N LEU A 323 3.55 -21.51 5.51
CA LEU A 323 3.09 -20.96 6.79
C LEU A 323 4.25 -20.46 7.66
N MET A 324 5.23 -21.33 7.95
CA MET A 324 6.35 -20.95 8.79
C MET A 324 7.28 -19.92 8.14
N PRO A 325 7.66 -20.03 6.85
CA PRO A 325 8.39 -18.97 6.16
C PRO A 325 7.70 -17.61 6.22
N LEU A 326 6.39 -17.56 6.00
CA LEU A 326 5.61 -16.32 6.08
C LEU A 326 5.53 -15.79 7.52
N ALA A 327 5.30 -16.63 8.51
CA ALA A 327 5.30 -16.25 9.92
C ALA A 327 6.65 -15.66 10.33
N GLN A 328 7.75 -16.29 9.93
CA GLN A 328 9.10 -15.81 10.19
C GLN A 328 9.40 -14.50 9.48
N HIS A 329 8.93 -14.34 8.25
CA HIS A 329 9.03 -13.08 7.50
C HIS A 329 8.31 -11.94 8.23
N TYR A 330 7.06 -12.15 8.68
CA TYR A 330 6.32 -11.15 9.46
C TYR A 330 6.97 -10.88 10.82
N LEU A 331 7.54 -11.89 11.47
CA LEU A 331 8.28 -11.71 12.71
C LEU A 331 9.45 -10.74 12.51
N CYS A 332 10.30 -10.98 11.53
CA CYS A 332 11.44 -10.12 11.20
C CYS A 332 11.00 -8.71 10.80
N PHE A 333 9.88 -8.59 10.08
CA PHE A 333 9.31 -7.30 9.69
C PHE A 333 8.87 -6.49 10.92
N PHE A 334 8.07 -7.07 11.82
CA PHE A 334 7.58 -6.37 13.01
C PHE A 334 8.68 -6.14 14.06
N GLU A 335 9.67 -7.04 14.15
CA GLU A 335 10.86 -6.88 14.98
C GLU A 335 11.58 -5.56 14.65
N ARG A 336 11.89 -5.34 13.35
CA ARG A 336 12.52 -4.10 12.87
C ARG A 336 11.65 -2.88 13.15
N ARG A 337 10.35 -2.99 12.90
CA ARG A 337 9.40 -1.86 13.06
C ARG A 337 9.21 -1.44 14.51
N GLN A 338 9.27 -2.39 15.45
CA GLN A 338 9.15 -2.14 16.89
C GLN A 338 10.50 -1.83 17.57
N GLY A 339 11.61 -1.84 16.82
CA GLY A 339 12.94 -1.64 17.37
C GLY A 339 13.36 -2.73 18.35
N ARG A 340 12.72 -3.90 18.29
CA ARG A 340 13.11 -5.10 19.06
C ARG A 340 14.17 -5.88 18.31
N THR A 341 14.92 -6.71 19.03
CA THR A 341 15.99 -7.54 18.45
C THR A 341 15.95 -8.95 19.03
N HIS A 342 16.32 -9.94 18.21
CA HIS A 342 16.42 -11.34 18.61
C HIS A 342 15.10 -11.98 19.05
N LEU A 343 13.99 -11.63 18.37
CA LEU A 343 12.72 -12.32 18.58
C LEU A 343 12.74 -13.69 17.90
N ALA A 344 12.24 -14.70 18.61
CA ALA A 344 12.10 -16.05 18.08
C ALA A 344 10.79 -16.69 18.53
N PHE A 345 10.24 -17.57 17.71
CA PHE A 345 9.12 -18.42 18.11
C PHE A 345 9.59 -19.54 19.02
N ALA A 346 8.86 -19.78 20.11
CA ALA A 346 9.03 -20.97 20.94
C ALA A 346 8.72 -22.26 20.13
N PRO A 347 9.32 -23.42 20.48
CA PRO A 347 9.12 -24.66 19.71
C PRO A 347 7.66 -25.07 19.49
N GLY A 348 6.76 -24.74 20.42
CA GLY A 348 5.31 -25.01 20.28
C GLY A 348 4.56 -24.13 19.26
N CYS A 349 5.13 -23.00 18.84
CA CYS A 349 4.48 -22.09 17.90
C CYS A 349 4.33 -22.72 16.51
N GLU A 350 5.30 -23.49 16.04
CA GLU A 350 5.25 -24.16 14.74
C GLU A 350 4.02 -25.07 14.63
N GLN A 351 3.76 -25.89 15.66
CA GLN A 351 2.61 -26.78 15.68
C GLN A 351 1.29 -25.98 15.63
N VAL A 352 1.18 -24.90 16.40
CA VAL A 352 -0.03 -24.05 16.42
C VAL A 352 -0.22 -23.36 15.09
N ILE A 353 0.83 -22.78 14.49
CA ILE A 353 0.77 -22.08 13.20
C ILE A 353 0.37 -23.03 12.08
N THR A 354 0.93 -24.24 12.04
CA THR A 354 0.68 -25.21 10.97
C THR A 354 -0.64 -25.96 11.10
N SER A 355 -1.18 -26.13 12.31
CA SER A 355 -2.47 -26.80 12.53
C SER A 355 -3.68 -25.87 12.39
N TYR A 356 -3.49 -24.57 12.42
CA TYR A 356 -4.60 -23.61 12.34
C TYR A 356 -5.08 -23.42 10.90
N THR A 357 -6.39 -23.26 10.69
CA THR A 357 -7.02 -23.20 9.36
C THR A 357 -6.90 -21.86 8.63
N TRP A 358 -6.54 -20.80 9.37
CA TRP A 358 -6.35 -19.45 8.86
C TRP A 358 -7.51 -18.89 8.01
N PRO A 359 -8.75 -18.79 8.53
CA PRO A 359 -9.90 -18.29 7.76
C PRO A 359 -9.72 -16.85 7.24
N GLY A 360 -8.89 -16.05 7.90
CA GLY A 360 -8.50 -14.72 7.45
C GLY A 360 -7.19 -14.68 6.66
N ASN A 361 -6.66 -15.85 6.26
CA ASN A 361 -5.49 -16.02 5.42
C ASN A 361 -4.27 -15.20 5.90
N LEU A 362 -3.51 -14.58 4.97
CA LEU A 362 -2.31 -13.78 5.27
C LEU A 362 -2.59 -12.60 6.20
N ARG A 363 -3.80 -12.00 6.08
CA ARG A 363 -4.17 -10.87 6.97
C ARG A 363 -4.26 -11.33 8.42
N GLN A 364 -4.84 -12.50 8.66
CA GLN A 364 -4.93 -13.06 10.01
C GLN A 364 -3.56 -13.50 10.55
N LEU A 365 -2.75 -14.18 9.72
CA LEU A 365 -1.40 -14.60 10.11
C LEU A 365 -0.55 -13.37 10.49
N ARG A 366 -0.55 -12.34 9.65
CA ARG A 366 0.16 -11.08 9.92
C ARG A 366 -0.28 -10.44 11.23
N ASN A 367 -1.60 -10.32 11.44
CA ASN A 367 -2.14 -9.72 12.67
C ASN A 367 -1.80 -10.54 13.93
N ALA A 368 -1.80 -11.88 13.82
CA ALA A 368 -1.42 -12.75 14.93
C ALA A 368 0.06 -12.56 15.32
N VAL A 369 0.95 -12.51 14.32
CA VAL A 369 2.38 -12.24 14.57
C VAL A 369 2.61 -10.81 15.07
N GLU A 370 1.97 -9.80 14.50
CA GLU A 370 2.05 -8.40 14.96
C GLU A 370 1.66 -8.28 16.44
N ARG A 371 0.52 -8.88 16.81
CA ARG A 371 0.05 -8.91 18.19
C ARG A 371 1.04 -9.59 19.12
N ALA A 372 1.57 -10.74 18.70
CA ALA A 372 2.55 -11.48 19.48
C ALA A 372 3.83 -10.65 19.72
N VAL A 373 4.33 -9.96 18.70
CA VAL A 373 5.49 -9.07 18.81
C VAL A 373 5.25 -7.91 19.78
N ILE A 374 4.03 -7.34 19.78
CA ILE A 374 3.68 -6.20 20.65
C ILE A 374 3.46 -6.66 22.10
N LEU A 375 2.78 -7.79 22.32
CA LEU A 375 2.32 -8.21 23.64
C LEU A 375 3.30 -9.12 24.38
N SER A 376 4.20 -9.83 23.68
CA SER A 376 5.19 -10.69 24.33
C SER A 376 6.16 -9.86 25.18
N PRO A 377 6.27 -10.16 26.50
CA PRO A 377 7.18 -9.46 27.39
C PRO A 377 8.65 -9.87 27.21
N ALA A 378 8.89 -11.01 26.57
CA ALA A 378 10.22 -11.59 26.36
C ALA A 378 10.61 -11.60 24.86
N ASN A 379 11.85 -11.99 24.58
CA ASN A 379 12.31 -12.17 23.19
C ASN A 379 11.90 -13.52 22.58
N ILE A 380 11.12 -14.32 23.30
CA ILE A 380 10.57 -15.59 22.83
C ILE A 380 9.05 -15.43 22.80
N ILE A 381 8.47 -15.68 21.64
CA ILE A 381 7.02 -15.65 21.44
C ILE A 381 6.47 -17.03 21.74
N GLU A 382 5.61 -17.10 22.75
CA GLU A 382 4.92 -18.31 23.14
C GLU A 382 3.65 -18.55 22.28
N PRO A 383 3.16 -19.80 22.15
CA PRO A 383 1.92 -20.10 21.42
C PRO A 383 0.71 -19.28 21.88
N ALA A 384 0.62 -18.94 23.17
CA ALA A 384 -0.46 -18.11 23.72
C ALA A 384 -0.44 -16.67 23.20
N ASP A 385 0.74 -16.11 22.90
CA ASP A 385 0.91 -14.75 22.40
C ASP A 385 0.29 -14.59 21.00
N LEU A 386 0.24 -15.67 20.21
CA LEU A 386 -0.41 -15.67 18.89
C LEU A 386 -1.93 -15.49 19.00
N GLY A 387 -2.53 -15.77 20.17
CA GLY A 387 -3.97 -15.60 20.44
C GLY A 387 -4.88 -16.40 19.51
N LEU A 388 -4.42 -17.56 19.07
CA LEU A 388 -5.17 -18.46 18.18
C LEU A 388 -6.05 -19.44 18.98
N ALA A 389 -5.84 -19.57 20.28
CA ALA A 389 -6.57 -20.50 21.15
C ALA A 389 -8.07 -20.18 21.28
N ASP A 390 -8.47 -18.91 21.16
CA ASP A 390 -9.87 -18.50 21.29
C ASP A 390 -10.71 -18.84 20.05
N ALA A 391 -10.07 -19.00 18.88
CA ALA A 391 -10.77 -19.32 17.63
C ALA A 391 -10.92 -20.85 17.39
N ALA A 392 -10.06 -21.67 17.98
CA ALA A 392 -10.20 -23.14 17.92
C ALA A 392 -11.34 -23.66 18.83
N GLY A 393 -11.80 -22.82 19.77
CA GLY A 393 -12.93 -23.13 20.66
C GLY A 393 -14.31 -22.96 20.07
N THR A 394 -14.44 -22.35 18.86
CA THR A 394 -15.75 -21.99 18.30
C THR A 394 -16.24 -22.93 17.18
N GLU A 395 -15.38 -23.71 16.55
CA GLU A 395 -15.77 -24.60 15.44
C GLU A 395 -15.83 -26.11 15.76
N THR A 396 -15.33 -26.56 16.91
CA THR A 396 -15.43 -27.97 17.32
C THR A 396 -16.64 -28.29 18.19
N ALA A 397 -17.61 -27.41 18.29
CA ALA A 397 -18.87 -27.67 19.01
C ALA A 397 -20.03 -28.14 18.10
N ALA A 398 -19.74 -28.62 16.90
CA ALA A 398 -20.71 -29.28 16.06
C ALA A 398 -20.43 -30.78 15.99
N THR A 399 -21.22 -31.54 16.74
CA THR A 399 -21.45 -32.98 16.66
C THR A 399 -21.00 -33.81 17.87
N MET A 400 -21.57 -33.50 19.04
CA MET A 400 -21.94 -34.53 19.99
C MET A 400 -23.46 -34.43 20.22
N PRO A 401 -24.25 -35.47 20.05
CA PRO A 401 -25.68 -35.42 20.26
C PRO A 401 -25.98 -35.29 21.76
N GLY A 402 -26.39 -34.09 22.18
CA GLY A 402 -26.81 -33.84 23.56
C GLY A 402 -26.45 -32.48 24.20
N THR A 403 -25.49 -31.73 23.64
CA THR A 403 -25.09 -30.44 24.22
C THR A 403 -25.77 -29.29 23.47
N ARG A 404 -26.69 -28.58 24.14
CA ARG A 404 -27.34 -27.37 23.61
C ARG A 404 -26.31 -26.26 23.42
N PRO A 405 -26.37 -25.43 22.34
CA PRO A 405 -25.47 -24.32 22.12
C PRO A 405 -25.53 -23.33 23.30
N ARG A 406 -24.35 -22.85 23.70
CA ARG A 406 -24.20 -21.88 24.80
C ARG A 406 -24.67 -20.51 24.34
N ALA A 407 -25.58 -19.87 25.07
CA ALA A 407 -26.07 -18.56 24.71
C ALA A 407 -25.03 -17.47 24.96
N VAL A 408 -24.74 -16.67 23.94
CA VAL A 408 -23.76 -15.56 23.95
C VAL A 408 -24.51 -14.23 23.80
N LEU A 409 -24.08 -13.20 24.56
CA LEU A 409 -24.66 -11.86 24.48
C LEU A 409 -24.39 -11.25 23.09
N GLY A 410 -25.46 -10.77 22.43
CA GLY A 410 -25.38 -10.13 21.10
C GLY A 410 -25.69 -11.06 19.93
N GLU A 411 -25.86 -12.37 20.13
CA GLU A 411 -26.31 -13.33 19.14
C GLU A 411 -27.85 -13.56 19.19
N GLN A 412 -28.37 -14.30 18.19
CA GLN A 412 -29.83 -14.54 18.06
C GLN A 412 -30.34 -15.59 19.07
N PHE A 413 -30.24 -15.31 20.37
CA PHE A 413 -30.81 -16.09 21.46
C PHE A 413 -31.94 -15.34 22.13
N SER A 414 -32.93 -16.05 22.66
CA SER A 414 -33.97 -15.43 23.46
C SER A 414 -33.42 -14.92 24.81
N LEU A 415 -34.01 -13.87 25.37
CA LEU A 415 -33.66 -13.40 26.73
C LEU A 415 -33.75 -14.52 27.77
N GLY A 416 -34.66 -15.47 27.60
CA GLY A 416 -34.80 -16.63 28.48
C GLY A 416 -33.63 -17.61 28.38
N ASP A 417 -33.04 -17.79 27.21
CA ASP A 417 -31.86 -18.65 27.01
C ASP A 417 -30.60 -18.00 27.61
N ILE A 418 -30.45 -16.69 27.44
CA ILE A 418 -29.36 -15.93 28.04
C ILE A 418 -29.46 -15.93 29.56
N GLU A 419 -30.67 -15.71 30.08
CA GLU A 419 -30.91 -15.75 31.52
C GLU A 419 -30.60 -17.13 32.12
N ARG A 420 -31.08 -18.19 31.47
CA ARG A 420 -30.78 -19.57 31.88
C ARG A 420 -29.29 -19.85 31.95
N GLU A 421 -28.57 -19.50 30.90
CA GLU A 421 -27.10 -19.74 30.81
C GLU A 421 -26.37 -18.93 31.88
N HIS A 422 -26.74 -17.67 32.07
CA HIS A 422 -26.15 -16.81 33.08
C HIS A 422 -26.37 -17.34 34.50
N ILE A 423 -27.60 -17.78 34.82
CA ILE A 423 -27.91 -18.39 36.11
C ILE A 423 -27.07 -19.66 36.32
N ALA A 424 -26.97 -20.54 35.33
CA ALA A 424 -26.20 -21.76 35.41
C ALA A 424 -24.70 -21.49 35.71
N GLN A 425 -24.12 -20.52 35.03
CA GLN A 425 -22.68 -20.16 35.23
C GLN A 425 -22.45 -19.53 36.61
N VAL A 426 -23.31 -18.64 37.08
CA VAL A 426 -23.13 -17.99 38.37
C VAL A 426 -23.33 -19.00 39.51
N VAL A 427 -24.28 -19.90 39.42
CA VAL A 427 -24.51 -20.95 40.41
C VAL A 427 -23.34 -21.93 40.46
N ALA A 428 -22.74 -22.29 39.31
CA ALA A 428 -21.59 -23.19 39.24
C ALA A 428 -20.30 -22.62 39.83
N ARG A 429 -20.15 -21.29 39.85
CA ARG A 429 -18.95 -20.60 40.36
C ARG A 429 -19.08 -20.05 41.77
N ALA A 430 -20.28 -19.93 42.29
CA ALA A 430 -20.53 -19.34 43.61
C ALA A 430 -20.22 -20.32 44.74
N ALA A 431 -19.61 -19.81 45.83
CA ALA A 431 -19.29 -20.62 47.01
C ALA A 431 -20.52 -21.08 47.80
N SER A 432 -21.68 -20.40 47.64
CA SER A 432 -22.96 -20.77 48.24
C SER A 432 -24.13 -20.26 47.39
N PHE A 433 -25.30 -20.84 47.57
CA PHE A 433 -26.53 -20.46 46.88
C PHE A 433 -26.95 -19.02 47.17
N GLU A 434 -26.71 -18.55 48.40
CA GLU A 434 -26.92 -17.17 48.82
C GLU A 434 -25.95 -16.18 48.14
N ALA A 435 -24.70 -16.62 47.93
CA ALA A 435 -23.73 -15.83 47.21
C ALA A 435 -24.11 -15.70 45.72
N ALA A 436 -24.61 -16.78 45.08
CA ALA A 436 -25.14 -16.76 43.74
C ALA A 436 -26.33 -15.79 43.59
N ALA A 437 -27.27 -15.81 44.51
CA ALA A 437 -28.44 -14.93 44.53
C ALA A 437 -28.03 -13.44 44.61
N ARG A 438 -27.06 -13.12 45.48
CA ARG A 438 -26.49 -11.76 45.57
C ARG A 438 -25.80 -11.29 44.28
N THR A 439 -25.02 -12.16 43.65
CA THR A 439 -24.36 -11.86 42.40
C THR A 439 -25.33 -11.62 41.24
N LEU A 440 -26.45 -12.36 41.24
CA LEU A 440 -27.54 -12.21 40.26
C LEU A 440 -28.49 -11.04 40.56
N GLY A 441 -28.38 -10.37 41.70
CA GLY A 441 -29.25 -9.28 42.10
C GLY A 441 -30.71 -9.70 42.36
N ILE A 442 -30.96 -10.99 42.73
CA ILE A 442 -32.29 -11.56 43.02
C ILE A 442 -32.28 -12.24 44.37
N ASP A 443 -33.48 -12.41 44.96
CA ASP A 443 -33.62 -13.15 46.21
C ASP A 443 -33.49 -14.67 45.99
N VAL A 444 -33.13 -15.38 47.05
CA VAL A 444 -32.87 -16.83 47.06
C VAL A 444 -34.10 -17.64 46.59
N THR A 445 -35.32 -17.22 46.95
CA THR A 445 -36.53 -17.91 46.53
C THR A 445 -36.82 -17.73 45.05
N THR A 446 -36.51 -16.57 44.50
CA THR A 446 -36.62 -16.29 43.07
C THR A 446 -35.56 -17.11 42.29
N LEU A 447 -34.34 -17.25 42.79
CA LEU A 447 -33.32 -18.09 42.18
C LEU A 447 -33.73 -19.57 42.19
N GLN A 448 -34.27 -20.07 43.28
CA GLN A 448 -34.78 -21.45 43.37
C GLN A 448 -35.88 -21.71 42.33
N ARG A 449 -36.85 -20.77 42.20
CA ARG A 449 -37.96 -20.87 41.25
C ARG A 449 -37.44 -20.86 39.79
N LYS A 450 -36.49 -19.96 39.46
CA LYS A 450 -35.88 -19.89 38.12
C LYS A 450 -35.07 -21.13 37.80
N ARG A 451 -34.29 -21.64 38.75
CA ARG A 451 -33.54 -22.88 38.61
C ARG A 451 -34.45 -24.08 38.30
N LYS A 452 -35.57 -24.23 39.04
CA LYS A 452 -36.57 -25.25 38.76
C LYS A 452 -37.23 -25.09 37.39
N ARG A 453 -37.56 -23.83 37.01
CA ARG A 453 -38.13 -23.52 35.70
C ARG A 453 -37.22 -23.88 34.54
N TYR A 454 -35.94 -23.67 34.69
CA TYR A 454 -34.92 -23.93 33.64
C TYR A 454 -34.31 -25.33 33.70
N GLY A 455 -34.70 -26.18 34.64
CA GLY A 455 -34.20 -27.54 34.80
C GLY A 455 -32.71 -27.63 35.11
N LEU A 456 -32.19 -26.63 35.85
CA LEU A 456 -30.83 -26.58 36.30
C LEU A 456 -30.71 -27.35 37.62
N SER A 457 -30.00 -28.49 37.62
CA SER A 457 -29.76 -29.37 38.81
C SER A 457 -28.75 -28.77 39.78
#